data_2a4b0ce3da10787735b230fcd8880db9
#
_entry.id   2a4b0ce3da10787735b230fcd8880db9
#
_cell.length_a   1.000
_cell.length_b   1.000
_cell.length_c   1.000
_cell.angle_alpha   90.00
_cell.angle_beta   90.00
_cell.angle_gamma   90.00
#
_symmetry.space_group_name_H-M   'P 1'
#
loop_
_entity.id
_entity.type
_entity.pdbx_description
1 polymer ?
#
loop_
_entity_poly.entity_id
_entity_poly.type
_entity_poly.pdbx_seq_one_letter_code
_entity_poly.pdbx_strand_id
1 'polypeptide(L)'
;EYSGHGKSYGKFEKGTITSWSNDVKFIIKKKLRKKKIIIVGSSLGAWLGLIQLKYFENIIGFIGIGAAPEFLDRLIWKKLNKKNKNLLLRNKYYNLENDDYSYKITLKIIKDGRKNKVLNKKNKSKFPIYLLHGEKDKVVPQSLSRKILKVFPNSKKKFIKIKNGDHSLSRVRD
;
A
#
# COMPACT_ATOMS: atom_id res chain seq x y z
N GLU A 1 13.68 -0.33 6.46
CA GLU A 1 13.29 0.71 5.47
C GLU A 1 13.45 0.15 4.07
N TYR A 2 12.59 0.56 3.13
CA TYR A 2 12.70 0.17 1.72
C TYR A 2 13.85 0.91 1.04
N SER A 3 14.35 0.36 -0.08
CA SER A 3 15.34 1.04 -0.92
C SER A 3 14.91 2.47 -1.24
N GLY A 4 15.80 3.44 -1.04
CA GLY A 4 15.55 4.86 -1.26
C GLY A 4 14.70 5.56 -0.20
N HIS A 5 14.41 4.91 0.94
CA HIS A 5 13.75 5.52 2.10
C HIS A 5 14.73 5.65 3.26
N GLY A 6 14.61 6.75 4.02
CA GLY A 6 15.42 7.02 5.19
C GLY A 6 16.93 6.85 4.93
N LYS A 7 17.58 5.97 5.68
CA LYS A 7 19.00 5.65 5.54
C LYS A 7 19.31 4.50 4.57
N SER A 8 18.28 3.87 3.97
CA SER A 8 18.48 2.77 3.02
C SER A 8 19.07 3.25 1.71
N TYR A 9 19.91 2.39 1.10
CA TYR A 9 20.54 2.67 -0.18
C TYR A 9 19.51 2.96 -1.28
N GLY A 10 19.89 3.84 -2.20
CA GLY A 10 19.09 4.18 -3.38
C GLY A 10 18.50 5.58 -3.33
N LYS A 11 17.68 5.91 -4.34
CA LYS A 11 16.95 7.18 -4.44
C LYS A 11 15.47 6.90 -4.55
N PHE A 12 14.64 7.61 -3.81
CA PHE A 12 13.18 7.44 -3.79
C PHE A 12 12.57 7.49 -5.20
N GLU A 13 12.99 8.42 -6.04
CA GLU A 13 12.47 8.61 -7.40
C GLU A 13 12.78 7.43 -8.34
N LYS A 14 13.77 6.62 -8.00
CA LYS A 14 14.08 5.38 -8.74
C LYS A 14 13.26 4.18 -8.27
N GLY A 15 12.65 4.29 -7.09
CA GLY A 15 11.82 3.25 -6.50
C GLY A 15 10.55 2.94 -7.31
N THR A 16 10.05 1.74 -7.14
CA THR A 16 8.80 1.26 -7.74
C THR A 16 8.09 0.31 -6.78
N ILE A 17 6.82 0.05 -6.99
CA ILE A 17 6.08 -0.94 -6.19
C ILE A 17 6.75 -2.32 -6.27
N THR A 18 7.24 -2.70 -7.46
CA THR A 18 7.97 -3.96 -7.66
C THR A 18 9.28 -3.97 -6.86
N SER A 19 10.09 -2.89 -6.90
CA SER A 19 11.36 -2.86 -6.17
C SER A 19 11.13 -2.96 -4.65
N TRP A 20 10.24 -2.16 -4.10
CA TRP A 20 9.92 -2.19 -2.67
C TRP A 20 9.26 -3.51 -2.23
N SER A 21 8.41 -4.08 -3.08
CA SER A 21 7.86 -5.43 -2.85
C SER A 21 8.96 -6.50 -2.82
N ASN A 22 10.00 -6.36 -3.65
CA ASN A 22 11.16 -7.25 -3.65
C ASN A 22 12.01 -7.10 -2.39
N ASP A 23 12.14 -5.87 -1.84
CA ASP A 23 12.82 -5.67 -0.55
C ASP A 23 12.10 -6.45 0.57
N VAL A 24 10.76 -6.35 0.65
CA VAL A 24 9.97 -7.13 1.61
C VAL A 24 10.15 -8.63 1.37
N LYS A 25 10.06 -9.06 0.11
CA LYS A 25 10.22 -10.46 -0.29
C LYS A 25 11.58 -11.01 0.11
N PHE A 26 12.64 -10.22 -0.07
CA PHE A 26 14.01 -10.59 0.32
C PHE A 26 14.11 -10.85 1.82
N ILE A 27 13.59 -9.93 2.65
CA ILE A 27 13.61 -10.07 4.12
C ILE A 27 12.83 -11.31 4.56
N ILE A 28 11.64 -11.53 4.04
CA ILE A 28 10.84 -12.72 4.37
C ILE A 28 11.60 -13.99 4.00
N LYS A 29 12.14 -14.05 2.79
CA LYS A 29 12.91 -15.20 2.30
C LYS A 29 14.15 -15.47 3.14
N LYS A 30 14.92 -14.41 3.47
CA LYS A 30 16.22 -14.54 4.12
C LYS A 30 16.11 -14.81 5.62
N LYS A 31 15.13 -14.17 6.29
CA LYS A 31 15.05 -14.16 7.77
C LYS A 31 13.85 -14.92 8.35
N LEU A 32 12.77 -15.09 7.59
CA LEU A 32 11.49 -15.55 8.14
C LEU A 32 10.94 -16.80 7.44
N ARG A 33 11.71 -17.44 6.56
CA ARG A 33 11.24 -18.55 5.71
C ARG A 33 10.58 -19.71 6.50
N LYS A 34 11.10 -20.03 7.68
CA LYS A 34 10.60 -21.15 8.53
C LYS A 34 9.67 -20.68 9.65
N LYS A 35 9.32 -19.40 9.71
CA LYS A 35 8.52 -18.82 10.79
C LYS A 35 7.10 -18.52 10.32
N LYS A 36 6.10 -18.69 11.18
CA LYS A 36 4.76 -18.18 10.97
C LYS A 36 4.80 -16.65 11.03
N ILE A 37 4.18 -15.96 10.06
CA ILE A 37 4.29 -14.51 9.91
C ILE A 37 2.91 -13.88 9.95
N ILE A 38 2.76 -12.82 10.72
CA ILE A 38 1.66 -11.86 10.60
C ILE A 38 2.25 -10.61 9.95
N ILE A 39 1.67 -10.18 8.84
CA ILE A 39 2.06 -8.93 8.18
C ILE A 39 1.23 -7.80 8.78
N VAL A 40 1.91 -6.76 9.24
CA VAL A 40 1.30 -5.47 9.61
C VAL A 40 1.81 -4.43 8.64
N GLY A 41 0.91 -3.76 7.95
CA GLY A 41 1.28 -2.75 6.95
C GLY A 41 0.40 -1.51 7.03
N SER A 42 1.02 -0.32 7.03
CA SER A 42 0.32 0.96 6.95
C SER A 42 0.39 1.51 5.52
N SER A 43 -0.70 2.09 5.03
CA SER A 43 -0.80 2.78 3.74
C SER A 43 -0.18 2.00 2.58
N LEU A 44 0.93 2.49 1.98
CA LEU A 44 1.74 1.79 0.98
C LEU A 44 2.24 0.44 1.49
N GLY A 45 2.69 0.37 2.76
CA GLY A 45 3.18 -0.87 3.38
C GLY A 45 2.13 -1.98 3.38
N ALA A 46 0.85 -1.63 3.54
CA ALA A 46 -0.24 -2.60 3.41
C ALA A 46 -0.36 -3.14 1.97
N TRP A 47 -0.18 -2.31 0.94
CA TRP A 47 -0.15 -2.79 -0.44
C TRP A 47 1.01 -3.74 -0.69
N LEU A 48 2.22 -3.38 -0.26
CA LEU A 48 3.40 -4.25 -0.39
C LEU A 48 3.20 -5.57 0.35
N GLY A 49 2.59 -5.53 1.54
CA GLY A 49 2.22 -6.73 2.30
C GLY A 49 1.21 -7.62 1.56
N LEU A 50 0.15 -7.04 0.99
CA LEU A 50 -0.84 -7.77 0.19
C LEU A 50 -0.21 -8.47 -1.02
N ILE A 51 0.82 -7.87 -1.63
CA ILE A 51 1.55 -8.51 -2.73
C ILE A 51 2.27 -9.77 -2.25
N GLN A 52 2.78 -9.82 -1.00
CA GLN A 52 3.50 -10.97 -0.48
C GLN A 52 2.61 -12.20 -0.29
N LEU A 53 1.31 -12.02 -0.07
CA LEU A 53 0.36 -13.11 0.19
C LEU A 53 0.27 -14.16 -0.94
N LYS A 54 0.74 -13.82 -2.13
CA LYS A 54 0.82 -14.76 -3.26
C LYS A 54 2.12 -15.56 -3.34
N TYR A 55 3.13 -15.21 -2.51
CA TYR A 55 4.45 -15.82 -2.58
C TYR A 55 4.81 -16.67 -1.36
N PHE A 56 4.10 -16.46 -0.22
CA PHE A 56 4.48 -17.06 1.05
C PHE A 56 3.29 -17.69 1.75
N GLU A 57 3.31 -19.01 1.87
CA GLU A 57 2.25 -19.81 2.55
C GLU A 57 2.36 -19.73 4.08
N ASN A 58 3.53 -19.37 4.61
CA ASN A 58 3.77 -19.21 6.04
C ASN A 58 3.21 -17.89 6.61
N ILE A 59 2.54 -17.08 5.81
CA ILE A 59 1.78 -15.93 6.27
C ILE A 59 0.45 -16.42 6.83
N ILE A 60 0.23 -16.18 8.14
CA ILE A 60 -0.92 -16.66 8.90
C ILE A 60 -1.87 -15.54 9.34
N GLY A 61 -1.60 -14.31 8.98
CA GLY A 61 -2.45 -13.15 9.27
C GLY A 61 -2.02 -11.89 8.57
N PHE A 62 -2.96 -10.97 8.38
CA PHE A 62 -2.71 -9.67 7.79
C PHE A 62 -3.46 -8.57 8.55
N ILE A 63 -2.74 -7.50 8.91
CA ILE A 63 -3.29 -6.29 9.50
C ILE A 63 -2.93 -5.10 8.60
N GLY A 64 -3.95 -4.41 8.12
CA GLY A 64 -3.78 -3.20 7.30
C GLY A 64 -4.27 -1.95 8.04
N ILE A 65 -3.44 -0.91 8.09
CA ILE A 65 -3.73 0.36 8.74
C ILE A 65 -3.79 1.44 7.65
N GLY A 66 -4.94 2.12 7.48
CA GLY A 66 -5.13 3.09 6.40
C GLY A 66 -4.73 2.54 5.02
N ALA A 67 -4.99 1.26 4.79
CA ALA A 67 -4.42 0.50 3.67
C ALA A 67 -4.76 1.12 2.31
N ALA A 68 -3.73 1.41 1.49
CA ALA A 68 -3.82 2.12 0.22
C ALA A 68 -3.38 1.28 -1.01
N PRO A 69 -3.95 0.08 -1.26
CA PRO A 69 -3.59 -0.68 -2.44
C PRO A 69 -3.99 0.05 -3.71
N GLU A 70 -3.11 0.01 -4.71
CA GLU A 70 -3.33 0.60 -6.04
C GLU A 70 -3.58 2.12 -6.01
N PHE A 71 -3.14 2.84 -4.96
CA PHE A 71 -3.40 4.27 -4.78
C PHE A 71 -2.83 5.12 -5.92
N LEU A 72 -1.70 4.73 -6.49
CA LEU A 72 -1.05 5.44 -7.60
C LEU A 72 -1.98 5.58 -8.82
N ASP A 73 -2.76 4.56 -9.13
CA ASP A 73 -3.75 4.62 -10.21
C ASP A 73 -5.09 5.20 -9.74
N ARG A 74 -5.58 4.75 -8.59
CA ARG A 74 -6.93 5.08 -8.09
C ARG A 74 -7.05 6.47 -7.50
N LEU A 75 -6.06 6.91 -6.74
CA LEU A 75 -6.11 8.16 -5.99
C LEU A 75 -5.25 9.26 -6.61
N ILE A 76 -4.18 8.91 -7.35
CA ILE A 76 -3.34 9.89 -8.02
C ILE A 76 -3.73 10.01 -9.49
N TRP A 77 -3.40 9.02 -10.33
CA TRP A 77 -3.62 9.14 -11.77
C TRP A 77 -5.05 9.49 -12.16
N LYS A 78 -6.05 8.83 -11.57
CA LYS A 78 -7.46 9.09 -11.91
C LYS A 78 -7.93 10.48 -11.50
N LYS A 79 -7.36 11.07 -10.44
CA LYS A 79 -7.71 12.40 -9.94
C LYS A 79 -6.96 13.53 -10.66
N LEU A 80 -5.85 13.26 -11.34
CA LEU A 80 -5.16 14.26 -12.13
C LEU A 80 -6.07 14.77 -13.25
N ASN A 81 -6.15 16.09 -13.40
CA ASN A 81 -6.79 16.74 -14.54
C ASN A 81 -5.98 16.51 -15.84
N LYS A 82 -6.56 16.87 -16.99
CA LYS A 82 -5.94 16.67 -18.31
C LYS A 82 -4.57 17.36 -18.42
N LYS A 83 -4.44 18.60 -17.90
CA LYS A 83 -3.17 19.36 -17.89
C LYS A 83 -2.07 18.61 -17.14
N ASN A 84 -2.35 18.18 -15.91
CA ASN A 84 -1.37 17.49 -15.08
C ASN A 84 -1.02 16.08 -15.61
N LYS A 85 -1.98 15.38 -16.22
CA LYS A 85 -1.67 14.12 -16.94
C LYS A 85 -0.71 14.36 -18.10
N ASN A 86 -0.94 15.41 -18.90
CA ASN A 86 -0.05 15.75 -20.01
C ASN A 86 1.34 16.14 -19.51
N LEU A 87 1.45 16.94 -18.44
CA LEU A 87 2.73 17.26 -17.80
C LEU A 87 3.47 16.00 -17.35
N LEU A 88 2.78 15.08 -16.67
CA LEU A 88 3.36 13.81 -16.24
C LEU A 88 3.82 12.95 -17.41
N LEU A 89 3.06 12.90 -18.50
CA LEU A 89 3.43 12.15 -19.71
C LEU A 89 4.65 12.77 -20.40
N ARG A 90 4.72 14.10 -20.48
CA ARG A 90 5.83 14.86 -21.11
C ARG A 90 7.10 14.79 -20.27
N ASN A 91 7.01 15.20 -19.00
CA ASN A 91 8.15 15.36 -18.11
C ASN A 91 8.59 14.04 -17.46
N LYS A 92 7.78 12.97 -17.59
CA LYS A 92 7.97 11.66 -16.93
C LYS A 92 7.80 11.69 -15.40
N TYR A 93 7.52 12.85 -14.82
CA TYR A 93 7.21 13.02 -13.40
C TYR A 93 6.21 14.15 -13.18
N TYR A 94 5.61 14.16 -11.99
CA TYR A 94 4.73 15.20 -11.47
C TYR A 94 5.01 15.37 -9.97
N ASN A 95 5.15 16.58 -9.50
CA ASN A 95 5.26 16.86 -8.07
C ASN A 95 3.85 16.90 -7.49
N LEU A 96 3.57 15.98 -6.59
CA LEU A 96 2.34 15.98 -5.80
C LEU A 96 2.62 16.77 -4.53
N GLU A 97 2.03 17.96 -4.45
CA GLU A 97 2.14 18.81 -3.28
C GLU A 97 0.96 18.59 -2.36
N ASN A 98 1.22 18.47 -1.10
CA ASN A 98 0.30 18.51 0.03
C ASN A 98 0.81 19.52 1.04
N ASP A 99 -0.02 19.94 1.98
CA ASP A 99 0.33 20.95 2.99
C ASP A 99 1.60 20.60 3.78
N ASP A 100 1.88 19.30 3.98
CA ASP A 100 3.00 18.82 4.81
C ASP A 100 4.20 18.28 4.01
N TYR A 101 4.04 17.93 2.73
CA TYR A 101 5.13 17.31 1.94
C TYR A 101 4.92 17.36 0.44
N SER A 102 6.02 17.36 -0.30
CA SER A 102 6.04 17.23 -1.77
C SER A 102 6.65 15.88 -2.17
N TYR A 103 5.95 15.15 -3.02
CA TYR A 103 6.44 13.88 -3.58
C TYR A 103 6.60 13.98 -5.09
N LYS A 104 7.75 13.57 -5.58
CA LYS A 104 7.95 13.37 -7.00
C LYS A 104 7.37 12.03 -7.45
N ILE A 105 6.19 12.06 -8.04
CA ILE A 105 5.55 10.88 -8.63
C ILE A 105 6.00 10.71 -10.07
N THR A 106 6.65 9.60 -10.37
CA THR A 106 7.15 9.32 -11.73
C THR A 106 6.13 8.54 -12.55
N LEU A 107 6.16 8.70 -13.88
CA LEU A 107 5.34 7.87 -14.77
C LEU A 107 5.70 6.39 -14.63
N LYS A 108 6.98 6.10 -14.30
CA LYS A 108 7.50 4.75 -14.06
C LYS A 108 6.76 4.06 -12.90
N ILE A 109 6.64 4.73 -11.74
CA ILE A 109 5.99 4.12 -10.56
C ILE A 109 4.49 3.90 -10.80
N ILE A 110 3.81 4.79 -11.54
CA ILE A 110 2.39 4.62 -11.90
C ILE A 110 2.21 3.39 -12.81
N LYS A 111 3.04 3.28 -13.87
CA LYS A 111 3.00 2.11 -14.77
C LYS A 111 3.31 0.81 -14.03
N ASP A 112 4.28 0.85 -13.13
CA ASP A 112 4.67 -0.30 -12.32
C ASP A 112 3.57 -0.68 -11.31
N GLY A 113 2.93 0.30 -10.66
CA GLY A 113 1.80 0.07 -9.76
C GLY A 113 0.64 -0.66 -10.45
N ARG A 114 0.37 -0.36 -11.74
CA ARG A 114 -0.66 -1.05 -12.53
C ARG A 114 -0.36 -2.54 -12.76
N LYS A 115 0.91 -2.93 -12.74
CA LYS A 115 1.33 -4.34 -12.84
C LYS A 115 1.16 -5.08 -11.51
N ASN A 116 1.14 -4.36 -10.40
CA ASN A 116 1.11 -4.88 -9.04
C ASN A 116 -0.30 -4.82 -8.40
N LYS A 117 -1.35 -5.04 -9.20
CA LYS A 117 -2.73 -5.04 -8.71
C LYS A 117 -3.00 -6.21 -7.77
N VAL A 118 -3.75 -5.94 -6.71
CA VAL A 118 -4.13 -6.92 -5.67
C VAL A 118 -5.64 -6.98 -5.43
N LEU A 119 -6.41 -6.02 -5.95
CA LEU A 119 -7.86 -5.91 -5.69
C LEU A 119 -8.74 -6.59 -6.74
N ASN A 120 -8.17 -7.07 -7.83
CA ASN A 120 -8.92 -7.63 -8.97
C ASN A 120 -8.99 -9.17 -8.99
N LYS A 121 -8.33 -9.83 -8.05
CA LYS A 121 -8.34 -11.29 -7.93
C LYS A 121 -8.69 -11.70 -6.51
N LYS A 122 -9.59 -12.69 -6.37
CA LYS A 122 -9.88 -13.30 -5.07
C LYS A 122 -8.66 -14.05 -4.56
N ASN A 123 -8.36 -13.90 -3.28
CA ASN A 123 -7.34 -14.65 -2.57
C ASN A 123 -8.04 -15.75 -1.74
N LYS A 124 -7.62 -17.00 -1.89
CA LYS A 124 -8.23 -18.17 -1.23
C LYS A 124 -7.75 -18.40 0.20
N SER A 125 -6.88 -17.54 0.73
CA SER A 125 -6.38 -17.64 2.11
C SER A 125 -7.53 -17.68 3.11
N LYS A 126 -7.31 -18.44 4.20
CA LYS A 126 -8.27 -18.60 5.31
C LYS A 126 -7.82 -17.90 6.59
N PHE A 127 -6.61 -17.33 6.63
CA PHE A 127 -6.09 -16.62 7.80
C PHE A 127 -6.84 -15.29 8.04
N PRO A 128 -6.82 -14.76 9.27
CA PRO A 128 -7.54 -13.53 9.61
C PRO A 128 -6.99 -12.30 8.91
N ILE A 129 -7.92 -11.42 8.47
CA ILE A 129 -7.65 -10.14 7.84
C ILE A 129 -8.29 -9.04 8.70
N TYR A 130 -7.47 -8.21 9.32
CA TYR A 130 -7.93 -7.07 10.11
C TYR A 130 -7.52 -5.77 9.45
N LEU A 131 -8.46 -4.85 9.33
CA LEU A 131 -8.22 -3.53 8.74
C LEU A 131 -8.65 -2.45 9.73
N LEU A 132 -7.73 -1.56 10.06
CA LEU A 132 -7.95 -0.37 10.85
C LEU A 132 -7.99 0.84 9.92
N HIS A 133 -8.93 1.76 10.11
CA HIS A 133 -9.09 2.93 9.26
C HIS A 133 -9.63 4.12 10.04
N GLY A 134 -8.99 5.25 9.92
CA GLY A 134 -9.44 6.49 10.56
C GLY A 134 -10.74 6.99 9.95
N GLU A 135 -11.69 7.42 10.78
CA GLU A 135 -12.94 8.00 10.28
C GLU A 135 -12.72 9.30 9.51
N LYS A 136 -11.70 10.07 9.91
CA LYS A 136 -11.32 11.35 9.30
C LYS A 136 -10.15 11.22 8.32
N ASP A 137 -9.84 10.01 7.84
CA ASP A 137 -8.83 9.81 6.81
C ASP A 137 -9.21 10.51 5.51
N LYS A 138 -8.55 11.65 5.24
CA LYS A 138 -8.75 12.47 4.02
C LYS A 138 -7.87 12.00 2.85
N VAL A 139 -6.87 11.15 3.11
CA VAL A 139 -5.89 10.69 2.13
C VAL A 139 -6.39 9.44 1.41
N VAL A 140 -6.84 8.45 2.18
CA VAL A 140 -7.29 7.16 1.65
C VAL A 140 -8.75 6.92 2.03
N PRO A 141 -9.66 6.75 1.06
CA PRO A 141 -11.06 6.51 1.37
C PRO A 141 -11.28 5.12 1.97
N GLN A 142 -12.12 5.00 3.00
CA GLN A 142 -12.48 3.73 3.64
C GLN A 142 -13.00 2.66 2.65
N SER A 143 -13.50 3.08 1.50
CA SER A 143 -13.95 2.17 0.44
C SER A 143 -12.83 1.26 -0.08
N LEU A 144 -11.55 1.68 0.00
CA LEU A 144 -10.42 0.81 -0.34
C LEU A 144 -10.25 -0.34 0.64
N SER A 145 -10.37 -0.09 1.96
CA SER A 145 -10.39 -1.15 2.96
C SER A 145 -11.53 -2.14 2.71
N ARG A 146 -12.74 -1.66 2.41
CA ARG A 146 -13.86 -2.55 2.07
C ARG A 146 -13.60 -3.39 0.81
N LYS A 147 -12.88 -2.85 -0.18
CA LYS A 147 -12.45 -3.61 -1.37
C LYS A 147 -11.45 -4.70 -1.02
N ILE A 148 -10.50 -4.42 -0.11
CA ILE A 148 -9.56 -5.44 0.38
C ILE A 148 -10.35 -6.61 1.00
N LEU A 149 -11.34 -6.36 1.86
CA LEU A 149 -12.12 -7.42 2.49
C LEU A 149 -12.86 -8.32 1.47
N LYS A 150 -13.27 -7.75 0.34
CA LYS A 150 -13.92 -8.51 -0.75
C LYS A 150 -12.94 -9.44 -1.49
N VAL A 151 -11.64 -9.14 -1.44
CA VAL A 151 -10.60 -10.00 -2.04
C VAL A 151 -10.46 -11.33 -1.31
N PHE A 152 -10.79 -11.38 -0.02
CA PHE A 152 -10.61 -12.55 0.86
C PHE A 152 -11.96 -13.18 1.27
N PRO A 153 -12.63 -13.94 0.40
CA PRO A 153 -13.97 -14.48 0.69
C PRO A 153 -13.96 -15.47 1.88
N ASN A 154 -12.88 -16.24 2.04
CA ASN A 154 -12.79 -17.35 2.99
C ASN A 154 -12.12 -16.99 4.33
N SER A 155 -11.65 -15.75 4.48
CA SER A 155 -10.95 -15.28 5.67
C SER A 155 -11.91 -14.77 6.74
N LYS A 156 -11.58 -14.98 8.02
CA LYS A 156 -12.19 -14.21 9.12
C LYS A 156 -11.76 -12.75 8.98
N LYS A 157 -12.74 -11.84 8.89
CA LYS A 157 -12.49 -10.43 8.56
C LYS A 157 -12.98 -9.51 9.67
N LYS A 158 -12.20 -8.48 9.99
CA LYS A 158 -12.62 -7.40 10.89
C LYS A 158 -12.24 -6.05 10.27
N PHE A 159 -13.20 -5.12 10.24
CA PHE A 159 -12.99 -3.74 9.86
C PHE A 159 -13.23 -2.85 11.09
N ILE A 160 -12.19 -2.19 11.55
CA ILE A 160 -12.19 -1.36 12.75
C ILE A 160 -12.06 0.08 12.30
N LYS A 161 -13.08 0.89 12.58
CA LYS A 161 -13.03 2.33 12.38
C LYS A 161 -12.51 2.97 13.65
N ILE A 162 -11.50 3.79 13.51
CA ILE A 162 -10.94 4.57 14.62
C ILE A 162 -11.64 5.92 14.63
N LYS A 163 -12.45 6.16 15.66
CA LYS A 163 -13.23 7.39 15.83
C LYS A 163 -12.29 8.60 15.84
N ASN A 164 -12.60 9.59 14.99
CA ASN A 164 -11.79 10.78 14.79
C ASN A 164 -10.36 10.53 14.28
N GLY A 165 -9.95 9.29 14.01
CA GLY A 165 -8.63 8.95 13.51
C GLY A 165 -8.38 9.53 12.11
N ASP A 166 -7.18 10.00 11.85
CA ASP A 166 -6.70 10.46 10.55
C ASP A 166 -6.06 9.30 9.75
N HIS A 167 -5.28 9.63 8.70
CA HIS A 167 -4.61 8.62 7.89
C HIS A 167 -3.49 7.88 8.63
N SER A 168 -2.75 8.60 9.47
CA SER A 168 -1.55 8.06 10.12
C SER A 168 -1.89 7.20 11.33
N LEU A 169 -3.02 7.45 12.00
CA LEU A 169 -3.42 6.82 13.26
C LEU A 169 -2.26 6.82 14.27
N SER A 170 -1.56 7.94 14.39
CA SER A 170 -0.33 8.09 15.19
C SER A 170 -0.49 9.05 16.38
N ARG A 171 -1.67 9.61 16.59
CA ARG A 171 -1.94 10.44 17.74
C ARG A 171 -2.11 9.58 18.98
N VAL A 172 -1.72 10.11 20.15
CA VAL A 172 -1.81 9.42 21.46
C VAL A 172 -3.22 8.88 21.78
N ARG A 173 -4.26 9.41 21.11
CA ARG A 173 -5.68 9.04 21.30
C ARG A 173 -6.28 8.20 20.16
N ASP A 174 -5.47 7.79 19.19
CA ASP A 174 -5.95 6.96 18.07
C ASP A 174 -5.99 5.45 18.37
#